data_0a28f57afcf263c0385b3537d8ed6356
#
_entry.id   0a28f57afcf263c0385b3537d8ed6356
#
_cell.length_a   1.000
_cell.length_b   1.000
_cell.length_c   1.000
_cell.angle_alpha   90.00
_cell.angle_beta   90.00
_cell.angle_gamma   90.00
#
_symmetry.space_group_name_H-M   'P 1'
#
loop_
_entity.id
_entity.type
_entity.pdbx_description
1 polymer ?
#
loop_
_entity_poly.entity_id
_entity_poly.type
_entity_poly.pdbx_seq_one_letter_code
_entity_poly.pdbx_strand_id
1 'polypeptide(L)'
;MTVLAPISTLAVPADEAFAALAVVKGELAAGHVVPYLGPCLFAQGSVSIPTTPEDLALALNAKAPVSGRIRGNLWAAAQFIESRRHRKTLTALMTEIFRAPMAPTALHHRLAGWRLPLIVDTWYDGTMRAALQESGRTDWGEIQGVTRVGEFREIWTRAYDASGAQVDLAAAASWTAILYKPHGAITPAANFLVSDSDYVEVLTEIDIQTPIPDVVKERRRKSAFLFIGARFHDQMLRIFARQIAKRSAGGHLAIAERALLARNEVRFLDEAGIELIDCPLVAAVELLIAG
;
A
#
# COMPACT_ATOMS: atom_id res chain seq x y z
N MET A 1 -34.47 -1.20 -26.43
CA MET A 1 -34.04 -0.40 -25.27
C MET A 1 -34.35 -1.23 -24.04
N THR A 2 -33.38 -2.00 -23.56
CA THR A 2 -33.51 -2.81 -22.35
C THR A 2 -33.00 -1.96 -21.20
N VAL A 3 -33.93 -1.52 -20.35
CA VAL A 3 -33.63 -0.78 -19.12
C VAL A 3 -33.02 -1.77 -18.15
N LEU A 4 -31.72 -1.67 -17.89
CA LEU A 4 -31.05 -2.37 -16.80
C LEU A 4 -31.65 -1.88 -15.48
N ALA A 5 -32.23 -2.80 -14.72
CA ALA A 5 -32.72 -2.55 -13.39
C ALA A 5 -31.54 -2.09 -12.48
N PRO A 6 -31.81 -1.14 -11.54
CA PRO A 6 -30.78 -0.74 -10.60
C PRO A 6 -30.42 -1.94 -9.71
N ILE A 7 -29.13 -2.30 -9.71
CA ILE A 7 -28.60 -3.30 -8.77
C ILE A 7 -28.83 -2.74 -7.37
N SER A 8 -29.68 -3.42 -6.63
CA SER A 8 -30.00 -3.12 -5.23
C SER A 8 -28.73 -3.28 -4.39
N THR A 9 -28.11 -2.16 -4.06
CA THR A 9 -27.00 -2.08 -3.10
C THR A 9 -27.57 -2.20 -1.68
N LEU A 10 -27.85 -3.43 -1.25
CA LEU A 10 -28.13 -3.71 0.14
C LEU A 10 -26.87 -3.44 0.96
N ALA A 11 -26.95 -2.53 1.92
CA ALA A 11 -25.93 -2.42 2.97
C ALA A 11 -25.92 -3.77 3.70
N VAL A 12 -24.75 -4.40 3.75
CA VAL A 12 -24.56 -5.64 4.52
C VAL A 12 -24.79 -5.27 6.00
N PRO A 13 -25.65 -5.96 6.73
CA PRO A 13 -25.83 -5.69 8.16
C PRO A 13 -24.50 -5.74 8.89
N ALA A 14 -24.30 -4.91 9.91
CA ALA A 14 -23.03 -4.85 10.65
C ALA A 14 -22.59 -6.23 11.17
N ASP A 15 -23.53 -7.05 11.59
CA ASP A 15 -23.27 -8.42 12.06
C ASP A 15 -22.66 -9.32 10.96
N GLU A 16 -23.10 -9.18 9.72
CA GLU A 16 -22.56 -9.94 8.59
C GLU A 16 -21.14 -9.47 8.23
N ALA A 17 -20.88 -8.15 8.28
CA ALA A 17 -19.54 -7.60 8.04
C ALA A 17 -18.53 -8.11 9.08
N PHE A 18 -18.93 -8.16 10.35
CA PHE A 18 -18.07 -8.68 11.41
C PHE A 18 -17.89 -10.20 11.34
N ALA A 19 -18.91 -10.95 10.93
CA ALA A 19 -18.79 -12.38 10.68
C ALA A 19 -17.82 -12.68 9.53
N ALA A 20 -17.94 -11.94 8.41
CA ALA A 20 -17.01 -12.03 7.29
C ALA A 20 -15.57 -11.69 7.73
N LEU A 21 -15.39 -10.65 8.52
CA LEU A 21 -14.08 -10.24 9.02
C LEU A 21 -13.45 -11.28 9.95
N ALA A 22 -14.26 -11.97 10.78
CA ALA A 22 -13.78 -13.06 11.63
C ALA A 22 -13.25 -14.25 10.82
N VAL A 23 -13.91 -14.59 9.71
CA VAL A 23 -13.43 -15.62 8.76
C VAL A 23 -12.12 -15.17 8.12
N VAL A 24 -12.06 -13.93 7.62
CA VAL A 24 -10.87 -13.37 6.97
C VAL A 24 -9.68 -13.30 7.92
N LYS A 25 -9.91 -13.01 9.20
CA LYS A 25 -8.86 -13.08 10.23
C LYS A 25 -8.21 -14.47 10.31
N GLY A 26 -9.02 -15.53 10.26
CA GLY A 26 -8.53 -16.91 10.24
C GLY A 26 -7.66 -17.19 8.99
N GLU A 27 -8.13 -16.76 7.83
CA GLU A 27 -7.41 -16.90 6.56
C GLU A 27 -6.11 -16.08 6.51
N LEU A 28 -6.10 -14.88 7.10
CA LEU A 28 -4.88 -14.08 7.31
C LEU A 28 -3.89 -14.84 8.20
N ALA A 29 -4.33 -15.33 9.35
CA ALA A 29 -3.47 -16.07 10.29
C ALA A 29 -2.90 -17.36 9.65
N ALA A 30 -3.64 -17.99 8.75
CA ALA A 30 -3.21 -19.14 7.97
C ALA A 30 -2.29 -18.78 6.78
N GLY A 31 -2.15 -17.50 6.44
CA GLY A 31 -1.33 -17.02 5.33
C GLY A 31 -1.98 -17.19 3.94
N HIS A 32 -3.28 -17.45 3.88
CA HIS A 32 -4.03 -17.59 2.62
C HIS A 32 -4.50 -16.24 2.06
N VAL A 33 -4.57 -15.21 2.90
CA VAL A 33 -4.92 -13.83 2.53
C VAL A 33 -3.70 -12.94 2.73
N VAL A 34 -3.42 -12.09 1.74
CA VAL A 34 -2.33 -11.11 1.78
C VAL A 34 -2.88 -9.78 2.26
N PRO A 35 -2.38 -9.22 3.37
CA PRO A 35 -2.74 -7.87 3.78
C PRO A 35 -2.11 -6.84 2.83
N TYR A 36 -2.95 -5.93 2.34
CA TYR A 36 -2.56 -4.76 1.56
C TYR A 36 -2.83 -3.51 2.41
N LEU A 37 -1.75 -2.93 2.94
CA LEU A 37 -1.81 -1.83 3.87
C LEU A 37 -1.76 -0.49 3.13
N GLY A 38 -2.75 0.35 3.39
CA GLY A 38 -2.81 1.72 2.89
C GLY A 38 -2.50 2.76 3.97
N PRO A 39 -2.31 4.03 3.60
CA PRO A 39 -1.91 5.10 4.52
C PRO A 39 -2.95 5.42 5.59
N CYS A 40 -4.24 5.19 5.33
CA CYS A 40 -5.32 5.52 6.28
C CYS A 40 -5.32 4.65 7.55
N LEU A 41 -4.46 3.63 7.64
CA LEU A 41 -4.25 2.87 8.88
C LEU A 41 -3.88 3.76 10.07
N PHE A 42 -3.23 4.88 9.81
CA PHE A 42 -2.77 5.81 10.83
C PHE A 42 -3.77 6.94 11.13
N ALA A 43 -4.87 7.05 10.38
CA ALA A 43 -5.81 8.17 10.49
C ALA A 43 -6.48 8.31 11.88
N GLN A 44 -6.29 7.35 12.77
CA GLN A 44 -6.99 7.23 14.04
C GLN A 44 -6.14 7.56 15.27
N GLY A 45 -4.89 7.97 15.07
CA GLY A 45 -3.98 8.34 16.15
C GLY A 45 -3.47 9.77 16.03
N SER A 46 -2.85 10.27 17.09
CA SER A 46 -2.04 11.49 17.01
C SER A 46 -0.75 11.16 16.25
N VAL A 47 -0.82 11.25 14.93
CA VAL A 47 0.31 10.92 14.05
C VAL A 47 1.00 12.18 13.55
N SER A 48 2.32 12.12 13.50
CA SER A 48 3.18 13.23 13.06
C SER A 48 3.48 13.21 11.56
N ILE A 49 3.02 12.19 10.83
CA ILE A 49 3.24 12.03 9.39
C ILE A 49 1.91 12.12 8.62
N PRO A 50 1.93 12.50 7.34
CA PRO A 50 0.73 12.44 6.50
C PRO A 50 0.16 11.03 6.42
N THR A 51 -1.17 10.92 6.54
CA THR A 51 -1.92 9.66 6.50
C THR A 51 -2.78 9.49 5.27
N THR A 52 -2.73 10.47 4.36
CA THR A 52 -3.39 10.43 3.06
C THR A 52 -2.48 11.04 1.98
N PRO A 53 -2.68 10.72 0.70
CA PRO A 53 -1.99 11.39 -0.40
C PRO A 53 -2.23 12.91 -0.40
N GLU A 54 -3.42 13.35 -0.04
CA GLU A 54 -3.79 14.77 0.05
C GLU A 54 -2.99 15.50 1.14
N ASP A 55 -2.88 14.89 2.34
CA ASP A 55 -2.10 15.45 3.45
C ASP A 55 -0.62 15.54 3.07
N LEU A 56 -0.10 14.52 2.38
CA LEU A 56 1.28 14.55 1.89
C LEU A 56 1.49 15.63 0.83
N ALA A 57 0.53 15.82 -0.07
CA ALA A 57 0.56 16.91 -1.04
C ALA A 57 0.56 18.27 -0.36
N LEU A 58 -0.25 18.47 0.68
CA LEU A 58 -0.28 19.68 1.48
C LEU A 58 1.03 19.90 2.24
N ALA A 59 1.61 18.85 2.81
CA ALA A 59 2.90 18.92 3.50
C ALA A 59 4.04 19.31 2.55
N LEU A 60 4.05 18.75 1.34
CA LEU A 60 4.99 19.13 0.28
C LEU A 60 4.79 20.59 -0.15
N ASN A 61 3.53 21.03 -0.36
CA ASN A 61 3.21 22.40 -0.74
C ASN A 61 3.62 23.41 0.35
N ALA A 62 3.51 23.08 1.62
CA ALA A 62 3.95 23.95 2.71
C ALA A 62 5.45 24.24 2.67
N LYS A 63 6.25 23.28 2.21
CA LYS A 63 7.72 23.39 2.11
C LYS A 63 8.19 23.89 0.73
N ALA A 64 7.47 23.54 -0.31
CA ALA A 64 7.76 23.93 -1.70
C ALA A 64 6.43 24.28 -2.41
N PRO A 65 6.02 25.55 -2.39
CA PRO A 65 4.74 25.99 -2.93
C PRO A 65 4.53 25.58 -4.39
N VAL A 66 3.36 25.00 -4.67
CA VAL A 66 2.93 24.59 -6.01
C VAL A 66 1.71 25.37 -6.46
N SER A 67 1.34 25.25 -7.74
CA SER A 67 0.12 25.87 -8.28
C SER A 67 -1.13 25.43 -7.50
N GLY A 68 -2.08 26.35 -7.28
CA GLY A 68 -3.32 26.07 -6.56
C GLY A 68 -4.14 24.91 -7.14
N ARG A 69 -4.06 24.66 -8.45
CA ARG A 69 -4.78 23.58 -9.15
C ARG A 69 -4.30 22.18 -8.77
N ILE A 70 -3.03 22.05 -8.37
CA ILE A 70 -2.40 20.74 -8.09
C ILE A 70 -2.08 20.55 -6.61
N ARG A 71 -2.43 21.53 -5.76
CA ARG A 71 -2.05 21.57 -4.33
C ARG A 71 -2.50 20.33 -3.55
N GLY A 72 -3.64 19.74 -3.89
CA GLY A 72 -4.18 18.54 -3.25
C GLY A 72 -3.92 17.26 -4.04
N ASN A 73 -3.16 17.31 -5.13
CA ASN A 73 -2.81 16.12 -5.92
C ASN A 73 -1.33 15.79 -5.69
N LEU A 74 -1.06 14.68 -5.00
CA LEU A 74 0.28 14.26 -4.60
C LEU A 74 1.21 14.11 -5.82
N TRP A 75 0.76 13.38 -6.82
CA TRP A 75 1.57 13.01 -7.97
C TRP A 75 1.98 14.24 -8.78
N ALA A 76 1.00 15.09 -9.07
CA ALA A 76 1.23 16.34 -9.80
C ALA A 76 2.03 17.36 -8.98
N ALA A 77 1.82 17.46 -7.67
CA ALA A 77 2.60 18.33 -6.80
C ALA A 77 4.08 17.87 -6.73
N ALA A 78 4.31 16.58 -6.54
CA ALA A 78 5.64 16.00 -6.55
C ALA A 78 6.35 16.22 -7.91
N GLN A 79 5.65 15.96 -9.03
CA GLN A 79 6.15 16.22 -10.39
C GLN A 79 6.54 17.69 -10.59
N PHE A 80 5.71 18.62 -10.12
CA PHE A 80 6.02 20.05 -10.22
C PHE A 80 7.29 20.42 -9.45
N ILE A 81 7.44 19.89 -8.22
CA ILE A 81 8.62 20.14 -7.39
C ILE A 81 9.86 19.53 -8.07
N GLU A 82 9.77 18.31 -8.55
CA GLU A 82 10.85 17.64 -9.25
C GLU A 82 11.30 18.40 -10.48
N SER A 83 10.38 18.82 -11.34
CA SER A 83 10.68 19.55 -12.56
C SER A 83 11.28 20.94 -12.32
N ARG A 84 10.93 21.62 -11.21
CA ARG A 84 11.38 22.97 -10.90
C ARG A 84 12.60 23.01 -9.99
N ARG A 85 12.79 22.01 -9.12
CA ARG A 85 13.80 22.00 -8.05
C ARG A 85 14.64 20.72 -8.01
N HIS A 86 14.51 19.85 -9.01
CA HIS A 86 15.18 18.56 -9.15
C HIS A 86 14.75 17.48 -8.12
N ARG A 87 14.93 16.23 -8.51
CA ARG A 87 14.62 15.04 -7.69
C ARG A 87 15.23 15.09 -6.29
N LYS A 88 16.48 15.57 -6.17
CA LYS A 88 17.16 15.68 -4.87
C LYS A 88 16.38 16.51 -3.84
N THR A 89 15.74 17.60 -4.29
CA THR A 89 14.90 18.44 -3.41
C THR A 89 13.66 17.67 -2.98
N LEU A 90 12.98 17.00 -3.90
CA LEU A 90 11.79 16.20 -3.58
C LEU A 90 12.16 15.09 -2.58
N THR A 91 13.26 14.37 -2.78
CA THR A 91 13.75 13.34 -1.85
C THR A 91 14.02 13.91 -0.46
N ALA A 92 14.68 15.07 -0.37
CA ALA A 92 14.95 15.72 0.91
C ALA A 92 13.67 16.13 1.65
N LEU A 93 12.68 16.68 0.93
CA LEU A 93 11.39 17.04 1.49
C LEU A 93 10.62 15.84 2.01
N MET A 94 10.56 14.76 1.24
CA MET A 94 9.93 13.51 1.66
C MET A 94 10.62 12.94 2.91
N THR A 95 11.95 12.89 2.92
CA THR A 95 12.72 12.40 4.07
C THR A 95 12.46 13.27 5.31
N GLU A 96 12.33 14.59 5.15
CA GLU A 96 12.01 15.48 6.26
C GLU A 96 10.59 15.28 6.78
N ILE A 97 9.60 15.13 5.91
CA ILE A 97 8.19 14.90 6.26
C ILE A 97 8.02 13.60 7.05
N PHE A 98 8.71 12.54 6.65
CA PHE A 98 8.65 11.23 7.30
C PHE A 98 9.79 10.98 8.32
N ARG A 99 10.50 12.03 8.74
CA ARG A 99 11.63 11.93 9.68
C ARG A 99 11.24 11.33 11.04
N ALA A 100 10.06 11.71 11.54
CA ALA A 100 9.59 11.21 12.82
C ALA A 100 9.26 9.71 12.69
N PRO A 101 9.92 8.84 13.47
CA PRO A 101 9.57 7.43 13.44
C PRO A 101 8.15 7.23 13.98
N MET A 102 7.41 6.36 13.34
CA MET A 102 6.10 5.93 13.81
C MET A 102 6.25 4.63 14.59
N ALA A 103 5.70 4.59 15.79
CA ALA A 103 5.61 3.33 16.53
C ALA A 103 4.63 2.38 15.84
N PRO A 104 4.97 1.09 15.74
CA PRO A 104 4.05 0.08 15.25
C PRO A 104 2.76 0.04 16.06
N THR A 105 1.63 -0.04 15.38
CA THR A 105 0.33 -0.23 16.04
C THR A 105 0.13 -1.70 16.42
N ALA A 106 -0.88 -1.99 17.24
CA ALA A 106 -1.24 -3.37 17.58
C ALA A 106 -1.52 -4.24 16.34
N LEU A 107 -2.07 -3.66 15.26
CA LEU A 107 -2.25 -4.37 14.00
C LEU A 107 -0.92 -4.74 13.35
N HIS A 108 0.05 -3.83 13.30
CA HIS A 108 1.37 -4.12 12.75
C HIS A 108 2.07 -5.26 13.51
N HIS A 109 2.01 -5.24 14.84
CA HIS A 109 2.55 -6.34 15.67
C HIS A 109 1.81 -7.66 15.43
N ARG A 110 0.48 -7.61 15.29
CA ARG A 110 -0.31 -8.81 14.98
C ARG A 110 0.08 -9.40 13.63
N LEU A 111 0.22 -8.58 12.60
CA LEU A 111 0.63 -9.02 11.26
C LEU A 111 2.07 -9.56 11.27
N ALA A 112 2.99 -8.92 12.00
CA ALA A 112 4.36 -9.40 12.14
C ALA A 112 4.45 -10.74 12.89
N GLY A 113 3.53 -11.01 13.83
CA GLY A 113 3.44 -12.26 14.57
C GLY A 113 2.87 -13.43 13.76
N TRP A 114 2.10 -13.16 12.70
CA TRP A 114 1.59 -14.20 11.81
C TRP A 114 2.65 -14.62 10.78
N ARG A 115 2.59 -15.87 10.32
CA ARG A 115 3.49 -16.39 9.27
C ARG A 115 2.98 -16.03 7.88
N LEU A 116 2.82 -14.73 7.63
CA LEU A 116 2.36 -14.22 6.34
C LEU A 116 3.47 -14.37 5.28
N PRO A 117 3.20 -15.03 4.16
CA PRO A 117 4.21 -15.17 3.11
C PRO A 117 4.50 -13.84 2.39
N LEU A 118 3.52 -12.94 2.38
CA LEU A 118 3.60 -11.64 1.73
C LEU A 118 2.78 -10.63 2.54
N ILE A 119 3.34 -9.43 2.74
CA ILE A 119 2.64 -8.23 3.23
C ILE A 119 2.90 -7.15 2.19
N VAL A 120 1.85 -6.52 1.67
CA VAL A 120 1.99 -5.35 0.79
C VAL A 120 1.74 -4.11 1.61
N ASP A 121 2.67 -3.16 1.61
CA ASP A 121 2.55 -1.88 2.30
C ASP A 121 2.84 -0.76 1.31
N THR A 122 1.86 0.09 1.07
CA THR A 122 1.89 1.09 0.00
C THR A 122 2.26 2.49 0.48
N TRP A 123 2.54 2.67 1.78
CA TRP A 123 2.95 3.97 2.28
C TRP A 123 4.46 4.07 2.46
N TYR A 124 4.97 5.28 2.63
CA TYR A 124 6.41 5.58 2.57
C TYR A 124 7.14 5.42 3.90
N ASP A 125 6.41 5.22 5.01
CA ASP A 125 6.97 5.03 6.34
C ASP A 125 7.60 3.64 6.54
N GLY A 126 8.25 3.46 7.67
CA GLY A 126 8.91 2.20 8.04
C GLY A 126 8.18 1.39 9.12
N THR A 127 6.92 1.67 9.40
CA THR A 127 6.20 1.12 10.56
C THR A 127 6.05 -0.39 10.52
N MET A 128 5.65 -0.97 9.36
CA MET A 128 5.54 -2.43 9.23
C MET A 128 6.90 -3.11 9.33
N ARG A 129 7.96 -2.49 8.79
CA ARG A 129 9.34 -2.94 8.95
C ARG A 129 9.74 -2.97 10.43
N ALA A 130 9.46 -1.89 11.18
CA ALA A 130 9.76 -1.81 12.60
C ALA A 130 9.06 -2.93 13.39
N ALA A 131 7.77 -3.21 13.11
CA ALA A 131 7.04 -4.31 13.74
C ALA A 131 7.69 -5.68 13.47
N LEU A 132 8.14 -5.93 12.24
CA LEU A 132 8.85 -7.15 11.89
C LEU A 132 10.20 -7.26 12.60
N GLN A 133 10.94 -6.16 12.76
CA GLN A 133 12.19 -6.13 13.53
C GLN A 133 11.94 -6.39 15.01
N GLU A 134 10.93 -5.75 15.61
CA GLU A 134 10.54 -5.93 17.02
C GLU A 134 10.02 -7.34 17.33
N SER A 135 9.52 -8.07 16.33
CA SER A 135 9.13 -9.48 16.49
C SER A 135 10.32 -10.43 16.73
N GLY A 136 11.56 -9.96 16.54
CA GLY A 136 12.77 -10.75 16.66
C GLY A 136 13.00 -11.77 15.53
N ARG A 137 12.16 -11.78 14.51
CA ARG A 137 12.31 -12.66 13.34
C ARG A 137 13.46 -12.21 12.45
N THR A 138 14.15 -13.17 11.85
CA THR A 138 15.22 -12.93 10.87
C THR A 138 14.96 -13.60 9.51
N ASP A 139 13.83 -14.31 9.40
CA ASP A 139 13.43 -15.10 8.24
C ASP A 139 12.60 -14.28 7.21
N TRP A 140 12.73 -12.98 7.23
CA TRP A 140 12.02 -12.04 6.35
C TRP A 140 12.96 -11.05 5.69
N GLY A 141 12.48 -10.42 4.64
CA GLY A 141 13.14 -9.29 4.03
C GLY A 141 12.13 -8.36 3.36
N GLU A 142 12.63 -7.24 2.89
CA GLU A 142 11.83 -6.18 2.27
C GLU A 142 12.23 -6.00 0.80
N ILE A 143 11.23 -5.88 -0.07
CA ILE A 143 11.43 -5.52 -1.47
C ILE A 143 10.76 -4.18 -1.71
N GLN A 144 11.50 -3.19 -2.17
CA GLN A 144 11.03 -1.84 -2.44
C GLN A 144 11.04 -1.55 -3.94
N GLY A 145 9.98 -0.92 -4.44
CA GLY A 145 9.98 -0.24 -5.73
C GLY A 145 10.95 0.95 -5.68
N VAL A 146 11.64 1.21 -6.78
CA VAL A 146 12.60 2.31 -6.86
C VAL A 146 12.30 3.20 -8.06
N THR A 147 12.55 4.52 -7.92
CA THR A 147 12.54 5.41 -9.06
C THR A 147 13.76 5.16 -9.94
N ARG A 148 13.59 5.26 -11.25
CA ARG A 148 14.67 5.19 -12.23
C ARG A 148 15.34 6.55 -12.49
N VAL A 149 14.85 7.61 -11.88
CA VAL A 149 15.44 8.95 -12.03
C VAL A 149 16.90 8.95 -11.55
N GLY A 150 17.80 9.17 -12.47
CA GLY A 150 19.26 9.13 -12.20
C GLY A 150 19.90 7.72 -12.23
N GLU A 151 19.14 6.69 -12.49
CA GLU A 151 19.64 5.34 -12.72
C GLU A 151 19.74 5.08 -14.23
N PHE A 152 20.91 4.61 -14.69
CA PHE A 152 21.12 4.25 -16.10
C PHE A 152 20.83 2.76 -16.37
N ARG A 153 20.22 2.05 -15.42
CA ARG A 153 19.95 0.62 -15.47
C ARG A 153 18.45 0.37 -15.33
N GLU A 154 17.97 -0.71 -15.90
CA GLU A 154 16.60 -1.20 -15.73
C GLU A 154 16.44 -1.88 -14.36
N ILE A 155 16.49 -1.08 -13.30
CA ILE A 155 16.30 -1.52 -11.92
C ILE A 155 14.92 -1.02 -11.46
N TRP A 156 14.01 -1.94 -11.21
CA TRP A 156 12.65 -1.64 -10.77
C TRP A 156 12.45 -1.80 -9.27
N THR A 157 13.30 -2.62 -8.64
CA THR A 157 13.17 -2.96 -7.22
C THR A 157 14.54 -3.15 -6.60
N ARG A 158 14.61 -2.94 -5.29
CA ARG A 158 15.77 -3.32 -4.45
C ARG A 158 15.30 -4.19 -3.29
N ALA A 159 16.14 -5.11 -2.87
CA ALA A 159 15.87 -6.03 -1.77
C ALA A 159 16.76 -5.71 -0.56
N TYR A 160 16.20 -5.81 0.63
CA TYR A 160 16.87 -5.56 1.89
C TYR A 160 16.54 -6.70 2.85
N ASP A 161 17.53 -7.20 3.56
CA ASP A 161 17.33 -8.21 4.60
C ASP A 161 16.72 -7.62 5.88
N ALA A 162 16.48 -8.46 6.89
CA ALA A 162 15.90 -8.05 8.17
C ALA A 162 16.77 -7.00 8.91
N SER A 163 18.07 -6.95 8.67
CA SER A 163 18.97 -5.95 9.25
C SER A 163 18.89 -4.59 8.53
N GLY A 164 18.37 -4.56 7.30
CA GLY A 164 18.35 -3.37 6.43
C GLY A 164 19.50 -3.30 5.46
N ALA A 165 20.35 -4.31 5.40
CA ALA A 165 21.39 -4.39 4.39
C ALA A 165 20.79 -4.69 3.03
N GLN A 166 21.24 -3.96 1.99
CA GLN A 166 20.85 -4.26 0.63
C GLN A 166 21.45 -5.59 0.20
N VAL A 167 20.62 -6.46 -0.37
CA VAL A 167 21.02 -7.78 -0.85
C VAL A 167 20.56 -7.98 -2.29
N ASP A 168 21.05 -9.06 -2.93
CA ASP A 168 20.54 -9.46 -4.22
C ASP A 168 19.07 -9.91 -4.11
N LEU A 169 18.24 -9.59 -5.11
CA LEU A 169 16.84 -9.96 -5.14
C LEU A 169 16.63 -11.49 -5.07
N ALA A 170 17.58 -12.27 -5.53
CA ALA A 170 17.54 -13.73 -5.45
C ALA A 170 17.51 -14.24 -4.00
N ALA A 171 18.05 -13.48 -3.03
CA ALA A 171 17.98 -13.82 -1.61
C ALA A 171 16.53 -13.93 -1.11
N ALA A 172 15.59 -13.21 -1.72
CA ALA A 172 14.19 -13.23 -1.35
C ALA A 172 13.51 -14.61 -1.50
N ALA A 173 14.09 -15.51 -2.29
CA ALA A 173 13.59 -16.87 -2.44
C ALA A 173 13.69 -17.69 -1.13
N SER A 174 14.66 -17.37 -0.26
CA SER A 174 14.88 -18.05 1.02
C SER A 174 14.05 -17.45 2.18
N TRP A 175 13.43 -16.29 2.01
CA TRP A 175 12.66 -15.66 3.08
C TRP A 175 11.31 -16.34 3.29
N THR A 176 10.90 -16.51 4.51
CA THR A 176 9.56 -17.00 4.86
C THR A 176 8.50 -15.93 4.63
N ALA A 177 8.82 -14.66 4.92
CA ALA A 177 7.94 -13.52 4.73
C ALA A 177 8.61 -12.43 3.89
N ILE A 178 7.83 -11.82 3.00
CA ILE A 178 8.25 -10.66 2.20
C ILE A 178 7.39 -9.47 2.60
N LEU A 179 8.02 -8.37 3.02
CA LEU A 179 7.41 -7.06 3.06
C LEU A 179 7.63 -6.41 1.68
N TYR A 180 6.57 -6.24 0.90
CA TYR A 180 6.63 -5.60 -0.40
C TYR A 180 6.12 -4.18 -0.34
N LYS A 181 6.99 -3.22 -0.59
CA LYS A 181 6.68 -1.77 -0.66
C LYS A 181 6.79 -1.30 -2.11
N PRO A 182 5.72 -1.44 -2.88
CA PRO A 182 5.73 -1.16 -4.32
C PRO A 182 6.08 0.28 -4.66
N HIS A 183 5.75 1.22 -3.79
CA HIS A 183 6.05 2.65 -3.97
C HIS A 183 7.40 3.05 -3.35
N GLY A 184 8.17 2.08 -2.83
CA GLY A 184 9.39 2.35 -2.09
C GLY A 184 9.11 2.89 -0.68
N ALA A 185 10.16 3.34 0.00
CA ALA A 185 10.06 3.88 1.35
C ALA A 185 11.19 4.86 1.66
N ILE A 186 11.03 5.61 2.75
CA ILE A 186 12.07 6.52 3.25
C ILE A 186 13.26 5.73 3.81
N THR A 187 13.02 4.55 4.38
CA THR A 187 14.06 3.67 4.91
C THR A 187 14.01 2.32 4.18
N PRO A 188 15.14 1.64 3.99
CA PRO A 188 16.50 2.06 4.39
C PRO A 188 17.17 3.06 3.44
N ALA A 189 16.75 3.20 2.20
CA ALA A 189 17.53 3.91 1.17
C ALA A 189 16.93 5.24 0.67
N ALA A 190 15.81 5.71 1.20
CA ALA A 190 15.11 6.93 0.77
C ALA A 190 14.90 6.98 -0.76
N ASN A 191 14.48 5.87 -1.34
CA ASN A 191 14.14 5.76 -2.75
C ASN A 191 12.67 5.32 -2.88
N PHE A 192 11.90 6.05 -3.69
CA PHE A 192 10.44 5.87 -3.75
C PHE A 192 9.86 6.45 -5.04
N LEU A 193 8.68 5.96 -5.41
CA LEU A 193 7.87 6.45 -6.50
C LEU A 193 6.85 7.45 -5.93
N VAL A 194 6.83 8.69 -6.42
CA VAL A 194 5.93 9.72 -5.89
C VAL A 194 5.49 10.75 -6.93
N SER A 195 6.19 10.89 -8.05
CA SER A 195 5.84 11.84 -9.11
C SER A 195 5.03 11.18 -10.24
N ASP A 196 4.32 11.97 -11.03
CA ASP A 196 3.60 11.49 -12.21
C ASP A 196 4.54 10.70 -13.14
N SER A 197 5.77 11.17 -13.34
CA SER A 197 6.74 10.49 -14.21
C SER A 197 7.16 9.13 -13.67
N ASP A 198 7.36 8.98 -12.35
CA ASP A 198 7.67 7.69 -11.73
C ASP A 198 6.58 6.66 -12.03
N TYR A 199 5.30 7.06 -11.89
CA TYR A 199 4.17 6.17 -12.12
C TYR A 199 3.95 5.85 -13.59
N VAL A 200 4.07 6.84 -14.47
CA VAL A 200 3.97 6.61 -15.92
C VAL A 200 5.00 5.57 -16.36
N GLU A 201 6.23 5.66 -15.88
CA GLU A 201 7.28 4.70 -16.19
C GLU A 201 6.91 3.28 -15.71
N VAL A 202 6.52 3.13 -14.44
CA VAL A 202 6.12 1.83 -13.88
C VAL A 202 4.90 1.26 -14.60
N LEU A 203 3.88 2.07 -14.89
CA LEU A 203 2.66 1.61 -15.53
C LEU A 203 2.85 1.25 -17.00
N THR A 204 3.72 1.95 -17.71
CA THR A 204 4.05 1.63 -19.09
C THR A 204 4.76 0.27 -19.18
N GLU A 205 5.66 0.00 -18.25
CA GLU A 205 6.45 -1.22 -18.25
C GLU A 205 5.78 -2.41 -17.56
N ILE A 206 4.71 -2.18 -16.79
CA ILE A 206 4.09 -3.23 -15.97
C ILE A 206 3.53 -4.41 -16.77
N ASP A 207 3.13 -4.16 -18.01
CA ASP A 207 2.65 -5.21 -18.92
C ASP A 207 3.78 -5.77 -19.82
N ILE A 208 4.88 -5.05 -20.00
CA ILE A 208 5.99 -5.42 -20.88
C ILE A 208 7.11 -6.12 -20.10
N GLN A 209 7.65 -5.46 -19.06
CA GLN A 209 8.80 -5.94 -18.29
C GLN A 209 8.44 -6.39 -16.88
N THR A 210 7.18 -6.23 -16.49
CA THR A 210 6.65 -6.62 -15.17
C THR A 210 7.53 -6.23 -14.00
N PRO A 211 7.49 -4.94 -13.56
CA PRO A 211 8.28 -4.44 -12.44
C PRO A 211 7.98 -5.12 -11.09
N ILE A 212 6.94 -5.96 -11.04
CA ILE A 212 6.65 -6.78 -9.87
C ILE A 212 7.55 -8.02 -9.89
N PRO A 213 8.42 -8.21 -8.89
CA PRO A 213 9.34 -9.33 -8.84
C PRO A 213 8.65 -10.70 -8.89
N ASP A 214 9.29 -11.67 -9.52
CA ASP A 214 8.71 -13.01 -9.69
C ASP A 214 8.40 -13.67 -8.34
N VAL A 215 9.26 -13.49 -7.34
CA VAL A 215 9.01 -14.01 -5.99
C VAL A 215 7.73 -13.43 -5.36
N VAL A 216 7.40 -12.16 -5.63
CA VAL A 216 6.13 -11.55 -5.19
C VAL A 216 4.95 -12.11 -6.00
N LYS A 217 5.12 -12.30 -7.32
CA LYS A 217 4.10 -12.90 -8.17
C LYS A 217 3.76 -14.33 -7.72
N GLU A 218 4.76 -15.12 -7.38
CA GLU A 218 4.58 -16.49 -6.89
C GLU A 218 3.80 -16.51 -5.57
N ARG A 219 4.17 -15.65 -4.62
CA ARG A 219 3.52 -15.57 -3.31
C ARG A 219 2.06 -15.17 -3.37
N ARG A 220 1.69 -14.26 -4.29
CA ARG A 220 0.29 -13.80 -4.44
C ARG A 220 -0.60 -14.75 -5.24
N ARG A 221 -0.04 -15.65 -6.06
CA ARG A 221 -0.78 -16.43 -7.07
C ARG A 221 -1.96 -17.22 -6.50
N LYS A 222 -1.85 -17.71 -5.27
CA LYS A 222 -2.88 -18.52 -4.60
C LYS A 222 -3.59 -17.78 -3.48
N SER A 223 -3.41 -16.46 -3.36
CA SER A 223 -3.94 -15.69 -2.23
C SER A 223 -4.93 -14.64 -2.70
N ALA A 224 -5.93 -14.38 -1.90
CA ALA A 224 -6.75 -13.19 -1.97
C ALA A 224 -6.01 -12.01 -1.33
N PHE A 225 -6.50 -10.78 -1.55
CA PHE A 225 -6.02 -9.59 -0.85
C PHE A 225 -7.07 -9.06 0.11
N LEU A 226 -6.64 -8.62 1.29
CA LEU A 226 -7.42 -7.78 2.18
C LEU A 226 -6.83 -6.37 2.19
N PHE A 227 -7.57 -5.43 1.62
CA PHE A 227 -7.21 -4.02 1.60
C PHE A 227 -7.61 -3.35 2.90
N ILE A 228 -6.63 -2.89 3.69
CA ILE A 228 -6.82 -2.30 5.02
C ILE A 228 -6.27 -0.87 5.00
N GLY A 229 -7.13 0.12 5.25
CA GLY A 229 -6.74 1.53 5.22
C GLY A 229 -6.33 2.06 3.83
N ALA A 230 -6.65 1.31 2.78
CA ALA A 230 -6.43 1.75 1.40
C ALA A 230 -7.65 2.52 0.88
N ARG A 231 -7.40 3.53 0.03
CA ARG A 231 -8.42 4.29 -0.68
C ARG A 231 -8.17 4.19 -2.19
N PHE A 232 -9.23 4.32 -2.96
CA PHE A 232 -9.22 4.14 -4.42
C PHE A 232 -9.81 5.33 -5.18
N HIS A 233 -9.87 6.50 -4.56
CA HIS A 233 -10.38 7.73 -5.16
C HIS A 233 -9.50 8.25 -6.28
N ASP A 234 -8.19 8.03 -6.22
CA ASP A 234 -7.22 8.41 -7.25
C ASP A 234 -7.02 7.29 -8.29
N GLN A 235 -6.78 7.68 -9.54
CA GLN A 235 -6.60 6.74 -10.65
C GLN A 235 -5.33 5.89 -10.48
N MET A 236 -4.25 6.48 -9.98
CA MET A 236 -2.98 5.77 -9.79
C MET A 236 -3.12 4.68 -8.75
N LEU A 237 -3.80 4.97 -7.62
CA LEU A 237 -4.07 3.99 -6.57
C LEU A 237 -4.90 2.80 -7.12
N ARG A 238 -5.93 3.08 -7.94
CA ARG A 238 -6.75 2.03 -8.57
C ARG A 238 -5.95 1.17 -9.53
N ILE A 239 -5.17 1.78 -10.42
CA ILE A 239 -4.39 1.03 -11.41
C ILE A 239 -3.39 0.14 -10.67
N PHE A 240 -2.71 0.67 -9.66
CA PHE A 240 -1.72 -0.08 -8.90
C PHE A 240 -2.35 -1.26 -8.14
N ALA A 241 -3.47 -1.03 -7.43
CA ALA A 241 -4.20 -2.10 -6.74
C ALA A 241 -4.67 -3.19 -7.73
N ARG A 242 -5.16 -2.80 -8.91
CA ARG A 242 -5.55 -3.75 -9.96
C ARG A 242 -4.36 -4.58 -10.46
N GLN A 243 -3.21 -3.96 -10.64
CA GLN A 243 -2.03 -4.67 -11.13
C GLN A 243 -1.44 -5.62 -10.09
N ILE A 244 -1.40 -5.22 -8.81
CA ILE A 244 -0.91 -6.10 -7.74
C ILE A 244 -1.84 -7.31 -7.54
N ALA A 245 -3.16 -7.13 -7.70
CA ALA A 245 -4.15 -8.19 -7.57
C ALA A 245 -4.30 -9.05 -8.84
N LYS A 246 -3.82 -8.58 -10.00
CA LYS A 246 -3.89 -9.30 -11.27
C LYS A 246 -3.20 -10.67 -11.17
N ARG A 247 -3.89 -11.74 -11.61
CA ARG A 247 -3.38 -13.13 -11.57
C ARG A 247 -3.20 -13.71 -10.15
N SER A 248 -3.90 -13.19 -9.16
CA SER A 248 -4.07 -13.80 -7.84
C SER A 248 -5.30 -14.72 -7.81
N ALA A 249 -5.63 -15.28 -6.65
CA ALA A 249 -6.74 -16.25 -6.53
C ALA A 249 -8.14 -15.67 -6.73
N GLY A 250 -8.31 -14.34 -6.69
CA GLY A 250 -9.62 -13.70 -6.60
C GLY A 250 -10.17 -13.69 -5.16
N GLY A 251 -11.43 -13.27 -4.99
CA GLY A 251 -12.04 -13.17 -3.65
C GLY A 251 -11.40 -12.07 -2.79
N HIS A 252 -11.02 -10.95 -3.41
CA HIS A 252 -10.43 -9.83 -2.71
C HIS A 252 -11.46 -9.10 -1.86
N LEU A 253 -11.01 -8.56 -0.74
CA LEU A 253 -11.85 -7.85 0.23
C LEU A 253 -11.24 -6.49 0.55
N ALA A 254 -12.08 -5.49 0.80
CA ALA A 254 -11.66 -4.18 1.26
C ALA A 254 -12.46 -3.74 2.48
N ILE A 255 -11.78 -3.22 3.49
CA ILE A 255 -12.41 -2.66 4.69
C ILE A 255 -12.59 -1.17 4.50
N ALA A 256 -13.83 -0.71 4.44
CA ALA A 256 -14.16 0.72 4.44
C ALA A 256 -15.65 0.93 4.75
N GLU A 257 -15.98 2.12 5.21
CA GLU A 257 -17.37 2.55 5.33
C GLU A 257 -17.88 2.99 3.95
N ARG A 258 -18.88 2.31 3.40
CA ARG A 258 -19.47 2.62 2.09
C ARG A 258 -19.90 4.08 1.98
N ALA A 259 -20.45 4.63 3.07
CA ALA A 259 -20.90 6.01 3.11
C ALA A 259 -19.77 7.05 2.90
N LEU A 260 -18.52 6.67 3.15
CA LEU A 260 -17.34 7.51 2.98
C LEU A 260 -16.64 7.31 1.64
N LEU A 261 -17.08 6.34 0.82
CA LEU A 261 -16.48 6.07 -0.48
C LEU A 261 -17.05 7.01 -1.56
N ALA A 262 -16.17 7.55 -2.37
CA ALA A 262 -16.57 8.28 -3.56
C ALA A 262 -17.17 7.32 -4.61
N ARG A 263 -18.02 7.84 -5.50
CA ARG A 263 -18.70 7.04 -6.54
C ARG A 263 -17.73 6.24 -7.42
N ASN A 264 -16.56 6.81 -7.73
CA ASN A 264 -15.54 6.14 -8.52
C ASN A 264 -14.79 5.03 -7.76
N GLU A 265 -14.74 5.10 -6.43
CA GLU A 265 -14.19 4.01 -5.59
C GLU A 265 -15.14 2.82 -5.57
N VAL A 266 -16.42 3.06 -5.30
CA VAL A 266 -17.44 1.99 -5.34
C VAL A 266 -17.43 1.28 -6.68
N ARG A 267 -17.48 2.05 -7.78
CA ARG A 267 -17.41 1.50 -9.13
C ARG A 267 -16.14 0.68 -9.37
N PHE A 268 -14.99 1.13 -8.85
CA PHE A 268 -13.74 0.40 -8.96
C PHE A 268 -13.76 -0.94 -8.21
N LEU A 269 -14.31 -0.96 -7.00
CA LEU A 269 -14.45 -2.20 -6.22
C LEU A 269 -15.31 -3.21 -6.99
N ASP A 270 -16.46 -2.77 -7.52
CA ASP A 270 -17.36 -3.60 -8.32
C ASP A 270 -16.63 -4.15 -9.59
N GLU A 271 -15.98 -3.28 -10.37
CA GLU A 271 -15.25 -3.66 -11.60
C GLU A 271 -14.06 -4.58 -11.33
N ALA A 272 -13.41 -4.44 -10.19
CA ALA A 272 -12.25 -5.23 -9.81
C ALA A 272 -12.61 -6.54 -9.09
N GLY A 273 -13.91 -6.78 -8.81
CA GLY A 273 -14.38 -7.94 -8.05
C GLY A 273 -13.86 -7.94 -6.60
N ILE A 274 -13.76 -6.75 -5.99
CA ILE A 274 -13.34 -6.57 -4.61
C ILE A 274 -14.60 -6.40 -3.77
N GLU A 275 -14.86 -7.33 -2.88
CA GLU A 275 -15.99 -7.28 -1.96
C GLU A 275 -15.71 -6.28 -0.83
N LEU A 276 -16.70 -5.46 -0.51
CA LEU A 276 -16.60 -4.46 0.54
C LEU A 276 -17.09 -5.02 1.88
N ILE A 277 -16.21 -5.08 2.86
CA ILE A 277 -16.56 -5.24 4.27
C ILE A 277 -16.94 -3.86 4.79
N ASP A 278 -18.25 -3.56 4.81
CA ASP A 278 -18.78 -2.25 5.16
C ASP A 278 -18.79 -2.05 6.68
N CYS A 279 -17.70 -1.57 7.22
CA CYS A 279 -17.59 -1.25 8.65
C CYS A 279 -16.50 -0.19 8.88
N PRO A 280 -16.55 0.50 10.04
CA PRO A 280 -15.51 1.41 10.45
C PRO A 280 -14.15 0.70 10.57
N LEU A 281 -13.09 1.32 10.03
CA LEU A 281 -11.75 0.74 10.05
C LEU A 281 -11.26 0.43 11.48
N VAL A 282 -11.64 1.27 12.47
CA VAL A 282 -11.30 1.03 13.90
C VAL A 282 -11.85 -0.29 14.37
N ALA A 283 -13.17 -0.49 14.19
CA ALA A 283 -13.85 -1.69 14.66
C ALA A 283 -13.29 -2.95 13.98
N ALA A 284 -12.96 -2.83 12.67
CA ALA A 284 -12.31 -3.91 11.94
C ALA A 284 -10.92 -4.23 12.50
N VAL A 285 -10.11 -3.20 12.78
CA VAL A 285 -8.77 -3.39 13.37
C VAL A 285 -8.86 -4.01 14.76
N GLU A 286 -9.78 -3.55 15.61
CA GLU A 286 -10.02 -4.14 16.93
C GLU A 286 -10.33 -5.63 16.85
N LEU A 287 -11.18 -6.05 15.90
CA LEU A 287 -11.48 -7.46 15.69
C LEU A 287 -10.26 -8.24 15.18
N LEU A 288 -9.50 -7.69 14.25
CA LEU A 288 -8.29 -8.35 13.72
C LEU A 288 -7.24 -8.58 14.82
N ILE A 289 -7.08 -7.64 15.76
CA ILE A 289 -6.10 -7.75 16.86
C ILE A 289 -6.63 -8.54 18.08
N ALA A 290 -7.92 -8.67 18.25
CA ALA A 290 -8.49 -9.46 19.33
C ALA A 290 -7.93 -10.89 19.33
N GLY A 291 -7.74 -11.49 20.48
CA GLY A 291 -7.00 -12.73 20.77
C GLY A 291 -7.34 -13.94 19.93
#